data_1887c7fe24be565a1f9ff05639fd98f4
#
_entry.id   1887c7fe24be565a1f9ff05639fd98f4
#
_cell.length_a   1.000
_cell.length_b   1.000
_cell.length_c   1.000
_cell.angle_alpha   90.00
_cell.angle_beta   90.00
_cell.angle_gamma   90.00
#
_symmetry.space_group_name_H-M   'P 1'
#
loop_
_entity.id
_entity.type
_entity.pdbx_description
1 polymer ?
#
loop_
_entity_poly.entity_id
_entity_poly.type
_entity_poly.pdbx_seq_one_letter_code
_entity_poly.pdbx_strand_id
1 'polypeptide(L)'
;MSSRLHISFGITGTALQFIKSYLTDRSQCVRAGKASSSPTSCNTGVPQGSVLGPLLFSLYTSPIGKIASDFNISLQQYADDTQLFFAAAAADLQPNLSRFELCLATLHSWFCHNGLALNGDKSEAIVFGTRQRLRTYPSPTGVNIAGTTVPISDNIKTLGVTLDCNLSLNSHTSAICKSAFYHIRALRHIRNALTDEMAKSVAVSLVQSRLDYANSLLYGTSNTNLKKLQRVQISLARIVLKKHPRH
;
A
#
# COMPACT_ATOMS: atom_id res chain seq x y z
N MET A 1 -1.73 -24.32 8.94
CA MET A 1 -1.20 -23.24 9.82
C MET A 1 -0.33 -23.79 10.95
N SER A 2 -0.82 -24.63 11.85
CA SER A 2 -0.07 -25.14 13.02
C SER A 2 1.29 -25.79 12.69
N SER A 3 1.37 -26.62 11.66
CA SER A 3 2.62 -27.23 11.21
C SER A 3 3.64 -26.17 10.77
N ARG A 4 3.20 -25.13 10.06
CA ARG A 4 4.07 -24.02 9.63
C ARG A 4 4.60 -23.21 10.80
N LEU A 5 3.74 -22.89 11.78
CA LEU A 5 4.16 -22.22 13.02
C LEU A 5 5.24 -22.99 13.76
N HIS A 6 5.08 -24.30 13.86
CA HIS A 6 6.05 -25.18 14.54
C HIS A 6 7.36 -25.31 13.73
N ILE A 7 7.26 -25.74 12.47
CA ILE A 7 8.43 -26.13 11.66
C ILE A 7 9.22 -24.89 11.20
N SER A 8 8.52 -23.87 10.68
CA SER A 8 9.19 -22.71 10.07
C SER A 8 9.57 -21.62 11.05
N PHE A 9 8.85 -21.52 12.18
CA PHE A 9 9.03 -20.44 13.16
C PHE A 9 9.40 -20.91 14.56
N GLY A 10 9.51 -22.23 14.79
CA GLY A 10 9.91 -22.80 16.08
C GLY A 10 8.90 -22.54 17.21
N ILE A 11 7.66 -22.17 16.89
CA ILE A 11 6.62 -21.89 17.89
C ILE A 11 6.12 -23.20 18.45
N THR A 12 6.35 -23.42 19.75
CA THR A 12 6.05 -24.69 20.45
C THR A 12 5.32 -24.46 21.77
N GLY A 13 5.00 -25.54 22.49
CA GLY A 13 4.48 -25.47 23.85
C GLY A 13 3.21 -24.64 24.00
N THR A 14 3.11 -23.88 25.06
CA THR A 14 1.95 -23.07 25.43
C THR A 14 1.59 -22.03 24.37
N ALA A 15 2.58 -21.43 23.71
CA ALA A 15 2.35 -20.42 22.65
C ALA A 15 1.64 -21.05 21.46
N LEU A 16 2.05 -22.26 21.02
CA LEU A 16 1.39 -22.97 19.94
C LEU A 16 -0.04 -23.41 20.32
N GLN A 17 -0.22 -23.86 21.56
CA GLN A 17 -1.55 -24.24 22.08
C GLN A 17 -2.48 -23.02 22.12
N PHE A 18 -2.00 -21.89 22.59
CA PHE A 18 -2.76 -20.64 22.58
C PHE A 18 -3.22 -20.24 21.17
N ILE A 19 -2.30 -20.24 20.18
CA ILE A 19 -2.67 -19.91 18.79
C ILE A 19 -3.65 -20.95 18.23
N LYS A 20 -3.50 -22.22 18.56
CA LYS A 20 -4.45 -23.26 18.16
C LYS A 20 -5.85 -22.98 18.73
N SER A 21 -5.98 -22.72 20.03
CA SER A 21 -7.27 -22.41 20.64
C SER A 21 -7.90 -21.13 20.07
N TYR A 22 -7.08 -20.14 19.72
CA TYR A 22 -7.54 -18.93 19.06
C TYR A 22 -8.11 -19.16 17.65
N LEU A 23 -7.66 -20.21 16.94
CA LEU A 23 -8.06 -20.51 15.56
C LEU A 23 -9.13 -21.58 15.44
N THR A 24 -9.41 -22.36 16.49
CA THR A 24 -10.38 -23.46 16.48
C THR A 24 -11.70 -23.07 17.17
N ASP A 25 -12.76 -23.81 16.85
CA ASP A 25 -14.08 -23.73 17.50
C ASP A 25 -14.66 -22.32 17.57
N ARG A 26 -14.43 -21.53 16.52
CA ARG A 26 -14.92 -20.16 16.42
C ARG A 26 -16.31 -20.11 15.83
N SER A 27 -17.11 -19.20 16.35
CA SER A 27 -18.38 -18.83 15.77
C SER A 27 -18.52 -17.31 15.67
N GLN A 28 -19.37 -16.86 14.78
CA GLN A 28 -19.74 -15.46 14.64
C GLN A 28 -21.24 -15.29 14.64
N CYS A 29 -21.69 -14.13 15.13
CA CYS A 29 -23.07 -13.69 15.01
C CYS A 29 -23.11 -12.21 14.64
N VAL A 30 -24.14 -11.79 13.94
CA VAL A 30 -24.42 -10.39 13.63
C VAL A 30 -25.33 -9.83 14.70
N ARG A 31 -24.96 -8.71 15.30
CA ARG A 31 -25.77 -8.01 16.29
C ARG A 31 -26.23 -6.65 15.75
N ALA A 32 -27.54 -6.41 15.78
CA ALA A 32 -28.14 -5.15 15.38
C ALA A 32 -29.07 -4.65 16.51
N GLY A 33 -28.62 -3.67 17.28
CA GLY A 33 -29.32 -3.20 18.48
C GLY A 33 -29.47 -4.30 19.52
N LYS A 34 -30.71 -4.69 19.84
CA LYS A 34 -31.05 -5.78 20.80
C LYS A 34 -31.17 -7.16 20.13
N ALA A 35 -31.23 -7.21 18.80
CA ALA A 35 -31.37 -8.46 18.06
C ALA A 35 -29.99 -9.04 17.73
N SER A 36 -29.89 -10.37 17.74
CA SER A 36 -28.69 -11.11 17.34
C SER A 36 -29.08 -12.29 16.43
N SER A 37 -28.30 -12.52 15.39
CA SER A 37 -28.46 -13.71 14.55
C SER A 37 -28.08 -14.98 15.32
N SER A 38 -28.47 -16.14 14.82
CA SER A 38 -27.90 -17.42 15.27
C SER A 38 -26.40 -17.45 15.03
N PRO A 39 -25.60 -18.11 15.92
CA PRO A 39 -24.18 -18.31 15.71
C PRO A 39 -23.91 -19.18 14.47
N THR A 40 -22.93 -18.78 13.65
CA THR A 40 -22.45 -19.53 12.50
C THR A 40 -20.98 -19.88 12.71
N SER A 41 -20.58 -21.15 12.47
CA SER A 41 -19.19 -21.59 12.61
C SER A 41 -18.24 -20.87 11.65
N CYS A 42 -17.07 -20.50 12.15
CA CYS A 42 -15.98 -19.87 11.40
C CYS A 42 -14.77 -20.80 11.33
N ASN A 43 -14.68 -21.58 10.26
CA ASN A 43 -13.63 -22.59 10.10
C ASN A 43 -12.37 -22.05 9.40
N THR A 44 -12.43 -20.83 8.85
CA THR A 44 -11.33 -20.19 8.09
C THR A 44 -11.11 -18.75 8.53
N GLY A 45 -9.96 -18.20 8.15
CA GLY A 45 -9.60 -16.81 8.42
C GLY A 45 -9.27 -16.55 9.88
N VAL A 46 -9.06 -15.28 10.21
CA VAL A 46 -8.85 -14.73 11.57
C VAL A 46 -9.87 -13.63 11.83
N PRO A 47 -10.25 -13.36 13.09
CA PRO A 47 -11.16 -12.26 13.38
C PRO A 47 -10.61 -10.93 12.89
N GLN A 48 -11.38 -10.22 12.06
CA GLN A 48 -11.01 -8.91 11.55
C GLN A 48 -10.93 -7.91 12.72
N GLY A 49 -9.88 -7.08 12.76
CA GLY A 49 -9.61 -6.15 13.86
C GLY A 49 -8.93 -6.79 15.08
N SER A 50 -8.62 -8.08 15.06
CA SER A 50 -7.87 -8.74 16.14
C SER A 50 -6.39 -8.36 16.12
N VAL A 51 -5.75 -8.32 17.30
CA VAL A 51 -4.31 -8.00 17.44
C VAL A 51 -3.42 -9.06 16.75
N LEU A 52 -3.80 -10.33 16.80
CA LEU A 52 -3.04 -11.42 16.21
C LEU A 52 -3.28 -11.61 14.70
N GLY A 53 -4.35 -11.07 14.15
CA GLY A 53 -4.71 -11.25 12.75
C GLY A 53 -3.59 -10.88 11.77
N PRO A 54 -3.06 -9.64 11.82
CA PRO A 54 -1.96 -9.23 10.93
C PRO A 54 -0.70 -10.10 11.06
N LEU A 55 -0.32 -10.45 12.29
CA LEU A 55 0.83 -11.31 12.55
C LEU A 55 0.64 -12.71 11.96
N LEU A 56 -0.52 -13.32 12.22
CA LEU A 56 -0.83 -14.66 11.70
C LEU A 56 -0.94 -14.68 10.19
N PHE A 57 -1.46 -13.60 9.58
CA PHE A 57 -1.48 -13.45 8.12
C PHE A 57 -0.06 -13.40 7.54
N SER A 58 0.83 -12.58 8.11
CA SER A 58 2.23 -12.48 7.67
C SER A 58 2.96 -13.82 7.80
N LEU A 59 2.77 -14.54 8.91
CA LEU A 59 3.32 -15.89 9.09
C LEU A 59 2.71 -16.91 8.11
N TYR A 60 1.43 -16.75 7.78
CA TYR A 60 0.75 -17.60 6.83
C TYR A 60 1.25 -17.42 5.40
N THR A 61 1.51 -16.18 4.99
CA THR A 61 1.96 -15.85 3.63
C THR A 61 3.49 -15.88 3.47
N SER A 62 4.26 -16.06 4.54
CA SER A 62 5.74 -16.05 4.50
C SER A 62 6.40 -16.90 3.39
N PRO A 63 5.85 -18.09 2.96
CA PRO A 63 6.48 -18.87 1.91
C PRO A 63 6.56 -18.19 0.55
N ILE A 64 5.74 -17.16 0.29
CA ILE A 64 5.79 -16.45 -1.01
C ILE A 64 7.14 -15.75 -1.23
N GLY A 65 7.80 -15.31 -0.15
CA GLY A 65 9.14 -14.72 -0.24
C GLY A 65 10.18 -15.72 -0.78
N LYS A 66 10.10 -16.98 -0.35
CA LYS A 66 10.97 -18.04 -0.86
C LYS A 66 10.67 -18.32 -2.33
N ILE A 67 9.40 -18.43 -2.71
CA ILE A 67 8.99 -18.63 -4.11
C ILE A 67 9.57 -17.51 -4.98
N ALA A 68 9.36 -16.25 -4.63
CA ALA A 68 9.91 -15.12 -5.41
C ALA A 68 11.43 -15.18 -5.53
N SER A 69 12.12 -15.50 -4.43
CA SER A 69 13.58 -15.64 -4.38
C SER A 69 14.10 -16.74 -5.30
N ASP A 70 13.40 -17.87 -5.43
CA ASP A 70 13.78 -18.97 -6.32
C ASP A 70 13.75 -18.56 -7.82
N PHE A 71 13.00 -17.51 -8.15
CA PHE A 71 12.99 -16.90 -9.48
C PHE A 71 13.89 -15.65 -9.59
N ASN A 72 14.71 -15.33 -8.58
CA ASN A 72 15.47 -14.07 -8.51
C ASN A 72 14.58 -12.83 -8.68
N ILE A 73 13.37 -12.86 -8.11
CA ILE A 73 12.43 -11.75 -8.05
C ILE A 73 12.42 -11.22 -6.62
N SER A 74 12.55 -9.91 -6.49
CA SER A 74 12.43 -9.24 -5.20
C SER A 74 10.96 -9.10 -4.82
N LEU A 75 10.67 -9.32 -3.54
CA LEU A 75 9.33 -9.22 -3.00
C LEU A 75 9.34 -8.29 -1.78
N GLN A 76 8.37 -7.40 -1.74
CA GLN A 76 8.03 -6.59 -0.57
C GLN A 76 6.55 -6.81 -0.26
N GLN A 77 6.24 -7.05 1.02
CA GLN A 77 4.87 -7.28 1.46
C GLN A 77 4.52 -6.35 2.62
N TYR A 78 3.35 -5.75 2.55
CA TYR A 78 2.73 -5.02 3.65
C TYR A 78 1.27 -5.48 3.78
N ALA A 79 0.98 -6.29 4.79
CA ALA A 79 -0.28 -6.99 4.96
C ALA A 79 -0.62 -7.82 3.70
N ASP A 80 -1.74 -7.55 3.04
CA ASP A 80 -2.18 -8.16 1.79
C ASP A 80 -1.55 -7.52 0.53
N ASP A 81 -1.07 -6.28 0.64
CA ASP A 81 -0.37 -5.60 -0.46
C ASP A 81 0.98 -6.28 -0.71
N THR A 82 1.12 -6.92 -1.86
CA THR A 82 2.34 -7.61 -2.28
C THR A 82 2.92 -6.95 -3.52
N GLN A 83 4.17 -6.56 -3.45
CA GLN A 83 4.92 -5.95 -4.54
C GLN A 83 6.02 -6.90 -4.98
N LEU A 84 6.10 -7.14 -6.27
CA LEU A 84 7.13 -7.94 -6.92
C LEU A 84 7.88 -7.04 -7.88
N PHE A 85 9.19 -7.10 -7.87
CA PHE A 85 10.01 -6.26 -8.75
C PHE A 85 11.33 -6.92 -9.11
N PHE A 86 11.84 -6.57 -10.26
CA PHE A 86 13.16 -6.95 -10.71
C PHE A 86 13.81 -5.79 -11.50
N ALA A 87 15.13 -5.81 -11.58
CA ALA A 87 15.89 -4.91 -12.45
C ALA A 87 16.47 -5.70 -13.60
N ALA A 88 16.40 -5.14 -14.81
CA ALA A 88 16.98 -5.73 -16.01
C ALA A 88 17.66 -4.68 -16.89
N ALA A 89 18.70 -5.08 -17.59
CA ALA A 89 19.15 -4.32 -18.75
C ALA A 89 18.09 -4.40 -19.86
N ALA A 90 18.03 -3.40 -20.72
CA ALA A 90 17.03 -3.36 -21.77
C ALA A 90 17.08 -4.55 -22.73
N ALA A 91 18.30 -5.04 -23.02
CA ALA A 91 18.50 -6.25 -23.86
C ALA A 91 17.94 -7.53 -23.21
N ASP A 92 17.91 -7.58 -21.88
CA ASP A 92 17.48 -8.75 -21.11
C ASP A 92 16.04 -8.64 -20.62
N LEU A 93 15.31 -7.62 -21.05
CA LEU A 93 13.96 -7.36 -20.54
C LEU A 93 13.01 -8.53 -20.82
N GLN A 94 13.00 -9.05 -22.04
CA GLN A 94 12.09 -10.13 -22.45
C GLN A 94 12.32 -11.45 -21.69
N PRO A 95 13.56 -11.98 -21.57
CA PRO A 95 13.81 -13.18 -20.76
C PRO A 95 13.44 -12.99 -19.28
N ASN A 96 13.72 -11.81 -18.73
CA ASN A 96 13.37 -11.49 -17.34
C ASN A 96 11.85 -11.37 -17.15
N LEU A 97 11.13 -10.83 -18.13
CA LEU A 97 9.66 -10.75 -18.09
C LEU A 97 9.04 -12.16 -18.12
N SER A 98 9.50 -13.06 -18.98
CA SER A 98 9.02 -14.44 -19.02
C SER A 98 9.26 -15.17 -17.69
N ARG A 99 10.42 -14.96 -17.06
CA ARG A 99 10.73 -15.50 -15.73
C ARG A 99 9.82 -14.89 -14.66
N PHE A 100 9.51 -13.59 -14.75
CA PHE A 100 8.61 -12.91 -13.84
C PHE A 100 7.19 -13.44 -13.95
N GLU A 101 6.68 -13.66 -15.16
CA GLU A 101 5.35 -14.25 -15.39
C GLU A 101 5.26 -15.69 -14.86
N LEU A 102 6.33 -16.48 -14.99
CA LEU A 102 6.38 -17.82 -14.39
C LEU A 102 6.36 -17.76 -12.86
N CYS A 103 7.05 -16.79 -12.25
CA CYS A 103 6.97 -16.53 -10.83
C CYS A 103 5.55 -16.17 -10.40
N LEU A 104 4.87 -15.29 -11.13
CA LEU A 104 3.48 -14.90 -10.87
C LEU A 104 2.51 -16.10 -10.96
N ALA A 105 2.69 -16.96 -11.96
CA ALA A 105 1.89 -18.18 -12.10
C ALA A 105 2.11 -19.14 -10.92
N THR A 106 3.37 -19.29 -10.46
CA THR A 106 3.72 -20.13 -9.31
C THR A 106 3.12 -19.57 -8.02
N LEU A 107 3.20 -18.26 -7.81
CA LEU A 107 2.58 -17.58 -6.67
C LEU A 107 1.06 -17.70 -6.71
N HIS A 108 0.45 -17.53 -7.87
CA HIS A 108 -0.99 -17.70 -8.03
C HIS A 108 -1.43 -19.13 -7.63
N SER A 109 -0.74 -20.14 -8.13
CA SER A 109 -0.99 -21.53 -7.75
C SER A 109 -0.84 -21.74 -6.24
N TRP A 110 0.22 -21.19 -5.63
CA TRP A 110 0.41 -21.26 -4.19
C TRP A 110 -0.75 -20.61 -3.41
N PHE A 111 -1.19 -19.41 -3.82
CA PHE A 111 -2.31 -18.72 -3.19
C PHE A 111 -3.59 -19.56 -3.26
N CYS A 112 -3.93 -20.10 -4.43
CA CYS A 112 -5.11 -20.95 -4.61
C CYS A 112 -5.07 -22.20 -3.69
N HIS A 113 -3.92 -22.87 -3.62
CA HIS A 113 -3.75 -24.04 -2.72
C HIS A 113 -3.83 -23.68 -1.23
N ASN A 114 -3.62 -22.42 -0.89
CA ASN A 114 -3.71 -21.92 0.49
C ASN A 114 -5.02 -21.14 0.76
N GLY A 115 -6.05 -21.28 -0.09
CA GLY A 115 -7.36 -20.66 0.12
C GLY A 115 -7.34 -19.12 -0.02
N LEU A 116 -6.38 -18.59 -0.76
CA LEU A 116 -6.24 -17.17 -1.09
C LEU A 116 -6.34 -17.01 -2.61
N ALA A 117 -6.72 -15.82 -3.07
CA ALA A 117 -6.79 -15.51 -4.48
C ALA A 117 -6.09 -14.19 -4.78
N LEU A 118 -5.30 -14.16 -5.86
CA LEU A 118 -4.81 -12.92 -6.44
C LEU A 118 -5.94 -12.22 -7.19
N ASN A 119 -6.06 -10.93 -7.00
CA ASN A 119 -7.03 -10.11 -7.73
C ASN A 119 -6.34 -9.37 -8.87
N GLY A 120 -6.41 -9.93 -10.09
CA GLY A 120 -5.81 -9.34 -11.29
C GLY A 120 -6.38 -7.94 -11.59
N ASP A 121 -7.68 -7.73 -11.38
CA ASP A 121 -8.34 -6.45 -11.69
C ASP A 121 -7.92 -5.30 -10.75
N LYS A 122 -7.40 -5.62 -9.56
CA LYS A 122 -6.83 -4.66 -8.63
C LYS A 122 -5.31 -4.56 -8.70
N SER A 123 -4.69 -5.41 -9.50
CA SER A 123 -3.25 -5.39 -9.68
C SER A 123 -2.84 -4.30 -10.65
N GLU A 124 -1.70 -3.68 -10.39
CA GLU A 124 -1.13 -2.63 -11.21
C GLU A 124 0.30 -3.02 -11.61
N ALA A 125 0.72 -2.69 -12.82
CA ALA A 125 2.05 -2.94 -13.32
C ALA A 125 2.67 -1.66 -13.88
N ILE A 126 3.95 -1.43 -13.61
CA ILE A 126 4.69 -0.26 -14.08
C ILE A 126 6.12 -0.61 -14.42
N VAL A 127 6.66 0.04 -15.44
CA VAL A 127 8.08 -0.03 -15.78
C VAL A 127 8.74 1.28 -15.39
N PHE A 128 9.76 1.21 -14.53
CA PHE A 128 10.54 2.38 -14.13
C PHE A 128 11.77 2.55 -15.02
N GLY A 129 12.04 3.79 -15.42
CA GLY A 129 13.23 4.11 -16.19
C GLY A 129 13.41 5.60 -16.41
N THR A 130 14.58 5.97 -16.94
CA THR A 130 14.77 7.34 -17.41
C THR A 130 13.92 7.59 -18.65
N ARG A 131 13.51 8.83 -18.88
CA ARG A 131 12.70 9.21 -20.07
C ARG A 131 13.34 8.75 -21.38
N GLN A 132 14.66 8.81 -21.46
CA GLN A 132 15.40 8.37 -22.66
C GLN A 132 15.26 6.86 -22.84
N ARG A 133 15.47 6.07 -21.79
CA ARG A 133 15.36 4.60 -21.87
C ARG A 133 13.95 4.16 -22.21
N LEU A 134 12.91 4.70 -21.55
CA LEU A 134 11.54 4.36 -21.83
C LEU A 134 11.07 4.73 -23.25
N ARG A 135 11.71 5.72 -23.89
CA ARG A 135 11.47 6.05 -25.30
C ARG A 135 12.20 5.14 -26.28
N THR A 136 13.41 4.72 -25.93
CA THR A 136 14.27 3.93 -26.82
C THR A 136 13.87 2.45 -26.83
N TYR A 137 13.44 1.94 -25.71
CA TYR A 137 13.06 0.53 -25.56
C TYR A 137 11.56 0.41 -25.35
N PRO A 138 10.87 -0.33 -26.23
CA PRO A 138 9.44 -0.53 -26.07
C PRO A 138 9.15 -1.24 -24.76
N SER A 139 8.30 -0.64 -23.95
CA SER A 139 7.77 -1.29 -22.75
C SER A 139 6.83 -2.43 -23.15
N PRO A 140 6.75 -3.49 -22.35
CA PRO A 140 5.73 -4.52 -22.56
C PRO A 140 4.35 -3.88 -22.49
N THR A 141 3.38 -4.41 -23.22
CA THR A 141 2.00 -3.90 -23.23
C THR A 141 1.25 -4.25 -21.96
N GLY A 142 1.65 -5.32 -21.31
CA GLY A 142 1.06 -5.79 -20.05
C GLY A 142 1.78 -6.99 -19.49
N VAL A 143 1.33 -7.44 -18.34
CA VAL A 143 1.83 -8.63 -17.61
C VAL A 143 0.65 -9.52 -17.26
N ASN A 144 0.77 -10.84 -17.44
CA ASN A 144 -0.27 -11.78 -17.06
C ASN A 144 -0.24 -12.06 -15.56
N ILE A 145 -1.33 -11.77 -14.86
CA ILE A 145 -1.51 -12.01 -13.43
C ILE A 145 -2.79 -12.82 -13.23
N ALA A 146 -2.68 -14.05 -12.78
CA ALA A 146 -3.81 -14.94 -12.49
C ALA A 146 -4.79 -15.09 -13.69
N GLY A 147 -4.26 -15.12 -14.92
CA GLY A 147 -5.06 -15.23 -16.15
C GLY A 147 -5.60 -13.90 -16.68
N THR A 148 -5.40 -12.80 -15.97
CA THR A 148 -5.78 -11.45 -16.41
C THR A 148 -4.55 -10.72 -16.93
N THR A 149 -4.63 -10.10 -18.12
CA THR A 149 -3.56 -9.22 -18.62
C THR A 149 -3.69 -7.85 -17.99
N VAL A 150 -2.77 -7.51 -17.09
CA VAL A 150 -2.68 -6.21 -16.44
C VAL A 150 -1.84 -5.28 -17.31
N PRO A 151 -2.38 -4.16 -17.81
CA PRO A 151 -1.64 -3.24 -18.68
C PRO A 151 -0.54 -2.51 -17.89
N ILE A 152 0.53 -2.12 -18.58
CA ILE A 152 1.54 -1.24 -17.98
C ILE A 152 1.00 0.17 -17.87
N SER A 153 1.06 0.72 -16.67
CA SER A 153 0.60 2.07 -16.34
C SER A 153 1.76 3.06 -16.23
N ASP A 154 1.50 4.33 -16.53
CA ASP A 154 2.49 5.41 -16.32
C ASP A 154 2.62 5.81 -14.84
N ASN A 155 1.61 5.49 -14.05
CA ASN A 155 1.56 5.77 -12.61
C ASN A 155 0.88 4.61 -11.88
N ILE A 156 1.40 4.26 -10.71
CA ILE A 156 0.76 3.34 -9.77
C ILE A 156 0.62 3.98 -8.40
N LYS A 157 -0.34 3.47 -7.62
CA LYS A 157 -0.51 3.93 -6.24
C LYS A 157 -0.22 2.79 -5.27
N THR A 158 0.80 2.95 -4.45
CA THR A 158 1.17 1.97 -3.43
C THR A 158 1.31 2.64 -2.07
N LEU A 159 0.70 2.04 -1.03
CA LEU A 159 0.72 2.54 0.35
C LEU A 159 0.47 4.07 0.45
N GLY A 160 -0.49 4.58 -0.33
CA GLY A 160 -0.84 5.99 -0.34
C GLY A 160 0.08 6.90 -1.18
N VAL A 161 1.18 6.37 -1.73
CA VAL A 161 2.12 7.11 -2.58
C VAL A 161 1.84 6.83 -4.05
N THR A 162 1.82 7.86 -4.88
CA THR A 162 1.74 7.73 -6.34
C THR A 162 3.15 7.76 -6.91
N LEU A 163 3.57 6.67 -7.54
CA LEU A 163 4.84 6.56 -8.24
C LEU A 163 4.61 6.68 -9.75
N ASP A 164 5.32 7.58 -10.41
CA ASP A 164 5.34 7.70 -11.87
C ASP A 164 6.52 6.94 -12.47
N CYS A 165 6.42 6.52 -13.72
CA CYS A 165 7.42 5.69 -14.41
C CYS A 165 8.85 6.27 -14.43
N ASN A 166 8.99 7.56 -14.18
CA ASN A 166 10.30 8.22 -14.08
C ASN A 166 10.71 8.51 -12.62
N LEU A 167 9.92 8.12 -11.63
CA LEU A 167 10.10 8.44 -10.20
C LEU A 167 10.29 9.93 -9.94
N SER A 168 9.63 10.79 -10.73
CA SER A 168 9.72 12.25 -10.58
C SER A 168 8.90 12.78 -9.41
N LEU A 169 7.95 11.99 -8.90
CA LEU A 169 6.99 12.34 -7.85
C LEU A 169 6.13 13.58 -8.14
N ASN A 170 6.03 13.98 -9.42
CA ASN A 170 5.22 15.13 -9.83
C ASN A 170 3.74 14.91 -9.58
N SER A 171 3.24 13.71 -9.95
CA SER A 171 1.85 13.30 -9.75
C SER A 171 1.51 13.21 -8.26
N HIS A 172 2.39 12.60 -7.48
CA HIS A 172 2.25 12.49 -6.02
C HIS A 172 2.19 13.87 -5.35
N THR A 173 3.18 14.73 -5.60
CA THR A 173 3.21 16.10 -5.06
C THR A 173 1.96 16.89 -5.42
N SER A 174 1.49 16.75 -6.66
CA SER A 174 0.28 17.46 -7.11
C SER A 174 -0.97 16.95 -6.39
N ALA A 175 -1.08 15.63 -6.15
CA ALA A 175 -2.18 15.02 -5.41
C ALA A 175 -2.19 15.47 -3.94
N ILE A 176 -1.02 15.47 -3.27
CA ILE A 176 -0.87 15.99 -1.89
C ILE A 176 -1.31 17.45 -1.83
N CYS A 177 -0.81 18.30 -2.72
CA CYS A 177 -1.16 19.72 -2.74
C CYS A 177 -2.67 19.92 -2.96
N LYS A 178 -3.29 19.17 -3.88
CA LYS A 178 -4.74 19.22 -4.14
C LYS A 178 -5.54 18.89 -2.89
N SER A 179 -5.20 17.80 -2.22
CA SER A 179 -5.83 17.36 -0.98
C SER A 179 -5.63 18.39 0.15
N ALA A 180 -4.40 18.86 0.33
CA ALA A 180 -4.08 19.87 1.34
C ALA A 180 -4.86 21.17 1.12
N PHE A 181 -4.95 21.69 -0.11
CA PHE A 181 -5.72 22.89 -0.42
C PHE A 181 -7.23 22.70 -0.23
N TYR A 182 -7.76 21.49 -0.40
CA TYR A 182 -9.15 21.19 -0.06
C TYR A 182 -9.40 21.43 1.44
N HIS A 183 -8.56 20.89 2.33
CA HIS A 183 -8.69 21.06 3.77
C HIS A 183 -8.39 22.50 4.22
N ILE A 184 -7.44 23.16 3.58
CA ILE A 184 -7.14 24.58 3.82
C ILE A 184 -8.37 25.46 3.53
N ARG A 185 -9.10 25.18 2.44
CA ARG A 185 -10.35 25.90 2.13
C ARG A 185 -11.41 25.64 3.19
N ALA A 186 -11.61 24.38 3.59
CA ALA A 186 -12.56 24.05 4.65
C ALA A 186 -12.22 24.77 5.98
N LEU A 187 -10.93 24.74 6.38
CA LEU A 187 -10.47 25.44 7.59
C LEU A 187 -10.71 26.94 7.49
N ARG A 188 -10.51 27.57 6.32
CA ARG A 188 -10.78 28.99 6.12
C ARG A 188 -12.21 29.37 6.42
N HIS A 189 -13.18 28.56 6.00
CA HIS A 189 -14.61 28.82 6.24
C HIS A 189 -14.96 28.84 7.73
N ILE A 190 -14.38 27.93 8.50
CA ILE A 190 -14.71 27.82 9.93
C ILE A 190 -13.72 28.56 10.83
N ARG A 191 -12.67 29.18 10.27
CA ARG A 191 -11.54 29.75 11.05
C ARG A 191 -12.01 30.78 12.10
N ASN A 192 -13.02 31.56 11.80
CA ASN A 192 -13.52 32.60 12.74
C ASN A 192 -14.26 32.01 13.95
N ALA A 193 -14.78 30.81 13.84
CA ALA A 193 -15.44 30.08 14.93
C ALA A 193 -14.46 29.27 15.80
N LEU A 194 -13.17 29.23 15.43
CA LEU A 194 -12.15 28.46 16.13
C LEU A 194 -11.23 29.38 16.94
N THR A 195 -10.81 28.92 18.11
CA THR A 195 -9.66 29.51 18.82
C THR A 195 -8.38 29.25 18.04
N ASP A 196 -7.29 29.95 18.36
CA ASP A 196 -6.00 29.77 17.69
C ASP A 196 -5.42 28.38 17.93
N GLU A 197 -5.62 27.81 19.11
CA GLU A 197 -5.18 26.45 19.43
C GLU A 197 -5.96 25.38 18.68
N MET A 198 -7.28 25.53 18.61
CA MET A 198 -8.12 24.65 17.80
C MET A 198 -7.73 24.69 16.32
N ALA A 199 -7.50 25.90 15.79
CA ALA A 199 -7.08 26.08 14.40
C ALA A 199 -5.72 25.44 14.12
N LYS A 200 -4.75 25.55 15.04
CA LYS A 200 -3.44 24.86 14.94
C LYS A 200 -3.62 23.35 14.96
N SER A 201 -4.41 22.80 15.88
CA SER A 201 -4.66 21.35 15.98
C SER A 201 -5.29 20.80 14.71
N VAL A 202 -6.31 21.46 14.17
CA VAL A 202 -6.95 21.08 12.90
C VAL A 202 -5.96 21.18 11.73
N ALA A 203 -5.15 22.25 11.68
CA ALA A 203 -4.14 22.45 10.65
C ALA A 203 -3.09 21.33 10.64
N VAL A 204 -2.59 20.94 11.80
CA VAL A 204 -1.62 19.85 11.94
C VAL A 204 -2.26 18.52 11.55
N SER A 205 -3.43 18.20 12.09
CA SER A 205 -4.08 16.91 11.87
C SER A 205 -4.53 16.69 10.43
N LEU A 206 -5.04 17.70 9.75
CA LEU A 206 -5.64 17.56 8.42
C LEU A 206 -4.71 17.94 7.26
N VAL A 207 -3.76 18.82 7.48
CA VAL A 207 -2.89 19.33 6.40
C VAL A 207 -1.45 18.92 6.60
N GLN A 208 -0.85 19.22 7.77
CA GLN A 208 0.55 18.90 8.01
C GLN A 208 0.80 17.39 7.95
N SER A 209 -0.08 16.58 8.53
CA SER A 209 0.01 15.12 8.48
C SER A 209 0.09 14.55 7.05
N ARG A 210 -0.55 15.22 6.08
CA ARG A 210 -0.48 14.83 4.66
C ARG A 210 0.82 15.22 3.99
N LEU A 211 1.40 16.35 4.41
CA LEU A 211 2.70 16.80 3.90
C LEU A 211 3.84 15.95 4.46
N ASP A 212 3.68 15.47 5.70
CA ASP A 212 4.70 14.69 6.40
C ASP A 212 4.63 13.20 6.06
N TYR A 213 3.46 12.71 5.58
CA TYR A 213 3.33 11.32 5.20
C TYR A 213 4.30 10.97 4.06
N ALA A 214 5.17 9.99 4.31
CA ALA A 214 6.17 9.49 3.38
C ALA A 214 7.08 10.60 2.78
N ASN A 215 7.30 11.70 3.51
CA ASN A 215 8.07 12.86 3.02
C ASN A 215 9.53 12.53 2.71
N SER A 216 10.10 11.48 3.29
CA SER A 216 11.44 10.99 2.96
C SER A 216 11.62 10.64 1.48
N LEU A 217 10.55 10.20 0.81
CA LEU A 217 10.56 9.93 -0.64
C LEU A 217 10.76 11.19 -1.47
N LEU A 218 10.48 12.37 -0.91
CA LEU A 218 10.66 13.65 -1.58
C LEU A 218 12.11 14.15 -1.54
N TYR A 219 13.01 13.41 -0.88
CA TYR A 219 14.44 13.72 -0.92
C TYR A 219 14.95 13.69 -2.37
N GLY A 220 15.60 14.77 -2.79
CA GLY A 220 16.06 14.91 -4.17
C GLY A 220 15.00 15.24 -5.22
N THR A 221 13.73 15.45 -4.82
CA THR A 221 12.70 15.91 -5.76
C THR A 221 13.02 17.29 -6.35
N SER A 222 12.35 17.64 -7.45
CA SER A 222 12.59 18.90 -8.15
C SER A 222 12.25 20.13 -7.29
N ASN A 223 12.98 21.24 -7.50
CA ASN A 223 12.65 22.53 -6.86
C ASN A 223 11.22 22.99 -7.14
N THR A 224 10.65 22.61 -8.27
CA THR A 224 9.25 22.89 -8.62
C THR A 224 8.29 22.20 -7.65
N ASN A 225 8.54 20.94 -7.30
CA ASN A 225 7.76 20.21 -6.33
C ASN A 225 7.91 20.82 -4.93
N LEU A 226 9.14 21.13 -4.50
CA LEU A 226 9.38 21.78 -3.21
C LEU A 226 8.64 23.12 -3.11
N LYS A 227 8.66 23.96 -4.16
CA LYS A 227 7.91 25.22 -4.21
C LYS A 227 6.40 25.01 -4.09
N LYS A 228 5.83 23.95 -4.67
CA LYS A 228 4.41 23.63 -4.53
C LYS A 228 4.06 23.30 -3.08
N LEU A 229 4.85 22.43 -2.41
CA LEU A 229 4.65 22.05 -1.01
C LEU A 229 4.83 23.26 -0.08
N GLN A 230 5.87 24.06 -0.29
CA GLN A 230 6.10 25.29 0.48
C GLN A 230 4.93 26.29 0.37
N ARG A 231 4.31 26.39 -0.82
CA ARG A 231 3.11 27.23 -1.01
C ARG A 231 1.94 26.75 -0.16
N VAL A 232 1.76 25.43 -0.02
CA VAL A 232 0.74 24.86 0.87
C VAL A 232 0.99 25.27 2.32
N GLN A 233 2.21 25.11 2.82
CA GLN A 233 2.58 25.47 4.20
C GLN A 233 2.37 26.97 4.47
N ILE A 234 2.81 27.83 3.56
CA ILE A 234 2.61 29.29 3.69
C ILE A 234 1.11 29.63 3.71
N SER A 235 0.32 29.00 2.84
CA SER A 235 -1.13 29.24 2.78
C SER A 235 -1.83 28.79 4.05
N LEU A 236 -1.43 27.64 4.61
CA LEU A 236 -1.92 27.14 5.88
C LEU A 236 -1.60 28.08 7.03
N ALA A 237 -0.33 28.51 7.15
CA ALA A 237 0.12 29.42 8.20
C ALA A 237 -0.63 30.74 8.16
N ARG A 238 -0.90 31.30 6.98
CA ARG A 238 -1.68 32.55 6.84
C ARG A 238 -3.09 32.41 7.37
N ILE A 239 -3.76 31.27 7.11
CA ILE A 239 -5.12 31.05 7.61
C ILE A 239 -5.11 30.87 9.13
N VAL A 240 -4.21 30.04 9.67
CA VAL A 240 -4.10 29.82 11.11
C VAL A 240 -3.86 31.15 11.85
N LEU A 241 -2.99 32.00 11.33
CA LEU A 241 -2.61 33.27 11.92
C LEU A 241 -3.56 34.45 11.56
N LYS A 242 -4.65 34.20 10.82
CA LYS A 242 -5.58 35.24 10.32
C LYS A 242 -4.89 36.39 9.57
N LYS A 243 -3.78 36.08 8.88
CA LYS A 243 -3.04 37.09 8.09
C LYS A 243 -3.59 37.17 6.67
N HIS A 244 -3.91 38.37 6.22
CA HIS A 244 -4.29 38.62 4.83
C HIS A 244 -3.12 38.35 3.87
N PRO A 245 -3.41 37.95 2.61
CA PRO A 245 -2.38 37.93 1.58
C PRO A 245 -1.75 39.36 1.46
N ARG A 246 -0.43 39.45 1.48
CA ARG A 246 0.21 40.65 1.01
C ARG A 246 0.07 40.66 -0.52
N HIS A 247 -0.48 41.75 -1.05
CA HIS A 247 -0.50 42.02 -2.50
C HIS A 247 0.93 42.07 -3.03
#